data_4f493f96b2cedb82c3df31fb9a891362
#
_entry.id   4f493f96b2cedb82c3df31fb9a891362
#
_cell.length_a   1.000
_cell.length_b   1.000
_cell.length_c   1.000
_cell.angle_alpha   90.00
_cell.angle_beta   90.00
_cell.angle_gamma   90.00
#
_symmetry.space_group_name_H-M   'P 1'
#
loop_
_entity.id
_entity.type
_entity.pdbx_description
1 polymer ?
#
loop_
_entity_poly.entity_id
_entity_poly.type
_entity_poly.pdbx_seq_one_letter_code
_entity_poly.pdbx_strand_id
1 'polypeptide(L)'
;RDILAREFEQKYGAKLLMIYAWPSQQLFCNLGDKSIKSYPLSKLKGKKIRTYSTTLGDFIEGVGGSAVTIAFAEVVPALQKGVADCGLTGILPAYNAKWWQVVTHNIRVKLGYASSFLAMNLKVWNGLDSDTKAFFNKHLADLEEEMWAATAKNDEIGTKCNAAGPCPKGEPGGMVPIIPTAEDKATLKNVVENFVLKRWAKRCGTQKCVDEWNETIGKISGMKASL
;
A
#
# COMPACT_ATOMS: atom_id res chain seq x y z
N ARG A 1 7.35 11.57 11.45
CA ARG A 1 6.66 11.05 12.63
C ARG A 1 5.92 12.16 13.37
N ASP A 2 6.57 13.28 13.70
CA ASP A 2 6.01 14.34 14.55
C ASP A 2 4.74 14.99 14.00
N ILE A 3 4.70 15.25 12.69
CA ILE A 3 3.51 15.76 12.02
C ILE A 3 2.33 14.79 12.22
N LEU A 4 2.55 13.50 12.01
CA LEU A 4 1.51 12.49 12.20
C LEU A 4 1.06 12.40 13.67
N ALA A 5 2.00 12.41 14.62
CA ALA A 5 1.68 12.36 16.04
C ALA A 5 0.79 13.54 16.44
N ARG A 6 1.12 14.75 15.98
CA ARG A 6 0.31 15.96 16.19
C ARG A 6 -1.10 15.81 15.60
N GLU A 7 -1.21 15.32 14.37
CA GLU A 7 -2.51 15.11 13.72
C GLU A 7 -3.37 14.06 14.46
N PHE A 8 -2.76 12.99 14.94
CA PHE A 8 -3.44 11.97 15.75
C PHE A 8 -3.99 12.55 17.06
N GLU A 9 -3.19 13.35 17.75
CA GLU A 9 -3.62 13.99 19.01
C GLU A 9 -4.70 15.03 18.79
N GLN A 10 -4.53 15.93 17.81
CA GLN A 10 -5.43 17.07 17.59
C GLN A 10 -6.74 16.69 16.92
N LYS A 11 -6.72 15.79 15.93
CA LYS A 11 -7.92 15.46 15.15
C LYS A 11 -8.65 14.22 15.65
N TYR A 12 -7.94 13.28 16.23
CA TYR A 12 -8.51 11.98 16.61
C TYR A 12 -8.48 11.71 18.11
N GLY A 13 -7.89 12.58 18.92
CA GLY A 13 -7.74 12.37 20.36
C GLY A 13 -7.00 11.06 20.66
N ALA A 14 -5.98 10.73 19.88
CA ALA A 14 -5.26 9.49 19.97
C ALA A 14 -3.75 9.72 20.10
N LYS A 15 -3.08 8.94 20.94
CA LYS A 15 -1.62 8.88 21.05
C LYS A 15 -1.08 7.93 20.00
N LEU A 16 -0.28 8.43 19.07
CA LEU A 16 0.43 7.60 18.11
C LEU A 16 1.58 6.88 18.82
N LEU A 17 1.55 5.56 18.82
CA LEU A 17 2.52 4.71 19.51
C LEU A 17 3.56 4.14 18.55
N MET A 18 3.15 3.61 17.40
CA MET A 18 4.03 2.95 16.44
C MET A 18 3.58 3.24 15.00
N ILE A 19 4.54 3.31 14.08
CA ILE A 19 4.32 3.37 12.64
C ILE A 19 5.14 2.26 11.99
N TYR A 20 4.54 1.46 11.15
CA TYR A 20 5.29 0.46 10.40
C TYR A 20 4.84 0.38 8.93
N ALA A 21 5.76 -0.04 8.07
CA ALA A 21 5.51 -0.19 6.65
C ALA A 21 5.22 -1.64 6.29
N TRP A 22 4.16 -1.85 5.52
CA TRP A 22 3.92 -3.11 4.81
C TRP A 22 4.83 -3.20 3.58
N PRO A 23 5.15 -4.41 3.11
CA PRO A 23 5.87 -4.61 1.85
C PRO A 23 5.23 -3.88 0.67
N SER A 24 6.01 -3.67 -0.40
CA SER A 24 5.58 -2.88 -1.56
C SER A 24 4.23 -3.28 -2.10
N GLN A 25 3.40 -2.27 -2.36
CA GLN A 25 2.06 -2.44 -2.91
C GLN A 25 2.15 -2.72 -4.39
N GLN A 26 1.55 -3.81 -4.82
CA GLN A 26 1.60 -4.28 -6.20
C GLN A 26 0.21 -4.70 -6.69
N LEU A 27 0.08 -4.86 -7.99
CA LEU A 27 -1.18 -5.23 -8.63
C LEU A 27 -1.19 -6.73 -8.95
N PHE A 28 -2.29 -7.38 -8.62
CA PHE A 28 -2.51 -8.81 -8.83
C PHE A 28 -3.78 -9.00 -9.64
N CYS A 29 -3.67 -9.66 -10.81
CA CYS A 29 -4.78 -9.80 -11.75
C CYS A 29 -5.01 -11.25 -12.16
N ASN A 30 -6.26 -11.62 -12.37
CA ASN A 30 -6.59 -12.83 -13.11
C ASN A 30 -6.69 -12.48 -14.60
N LEU A 31 -5.64 -12.79 -15.37
CA LEU A 31 -5.63 -12.60 -16.82
C LEU A 31 -6.02 -13.88 -17.59
N GLY A 32 -6.31 -14.97 -16.88
CA GLY A 32 -6.70 -16.27 -17.43
C GLY A 32 -5.53 -17.06 -18.01
N ASP A 33 -4.82 -16.50 -18.98
CA ASP A 33 -3.76 -17.18 -19.72
C ASP A 33 -2.36 -16.83 -19.16
N LYS A 34 -1.69 -17.81 -18.55
CA LYS A 34 -0.32 -17.66 -18.01
C LYS A 34 0.76 -17.48 -19.09
N SER A 35 0.45 -17.58 -20.38
CA SER A 35 1.40 -17.26 -21.46
C SER A 35 1.60 -15.74 -21.61
N ILE A 36 0.70 -14.91 -21.09
CA ILE A 36 0.80 -13.44 -21.11
C ILE A 36 2.00 -13.00 -20.31
N LYS A 37 3.00 -12.38 -20.95
CA LYS A 37 4.22 -11.88 -20.32
C LYS A 37 4.31 -10.34 -20.32
N SER A 38 3.36 -9.66 -20.94
CA SER A 38 3.27 -8.21 -21.00
C SER A 38 1.83 -7.75 -20.79
N TYR A 39 1.65 -6.81 -19.89
CA TYR A 39 0.33 -6.23 -19.60
C TYR A 39 0.53 -4.75 -19.20
N PRO A 40 0.54 -3.83 -20.18
CA PRO A 40 0.74 -2.41 -19.91
C PRO A 40 -0.39 -1.81 -19.08
N LEU A 41 -0.08 -0.78 -18.31
CA LEU A 41 -1.06 -0.11 -17.41
C LEU A 41 -2.30 0.41 -18.16
N SER A 42 -2.17 0.75 -19.45
CA SER A 42 -3.29 1.16 -20.31
C SER A 42 -4.38 0.09 -20.44
N LYS A 43 -4.07 -1.19 -20.26
CA LYS A 43 -5.05 -2.31 -20.27
C LYS A 43 -5.87 -2.41 -18.98
N LEU A 44 -5.55 -1.60 -17.97
CA LEU A 44 -6.37 -1.48 -16.76
C LEU A 44 -7.64 -0.66 -17.00
N LYS A 45 -7.74 0.04 -18.14
CA LYS A 45 -8.95 0.79 -18.52
C LYS A 45 -10.18 -0.10 -18.49
N GLY A 46 -11.19 0.33 -17.74
CA GLY A 46 -12.46 -0.40 -17.58
C GLY A 46 -12.41 -1.63 -16.65
N LYS A 47 -11.25 -1.99 -16.11
CA LYS A 47 -11.13 -3.08 -15.14
C LYS A 47 -11.59 -2.64 -13.75
N LYS A 48 -12.29 -3.53 -13.05
CA LYS A 48 -12.64 -3.36 -11.63
C LYS A 48 -11.47 -3.81 -10.77
N ILE A 49 -10.90 -2.88 -10.02
CA ILE A 49 -9.67 -3.15 -9.25
C ILE A 49 -9.92 -2.87 -7.78
N ARG A 50 -9.72 -3.88 -6.97
CA ARG A 50 -9.84 -3.74 -5.52
C ARG A 50 -8.74 -2.86 -4.96
N THR A 51 -9.15 -1.86 -4.20
CA THR A 51 -8.28 -1.00 -3.40
C THR A 51 -8.70 -1.03 -1.92
N TYR A 52 -7.90 -0.43 -1.05
CA TYR A 52 -8.21 -0.31 0.37
C TYR A 52 -8.01 1.13 0.89
N SER A 53 -7.62 2.05 0.03
CA SER A 53 -7.47 3.47 0.38
C SER A 53 -7.90 4.36 -0.78
N THR A 54 -8.33 5.58 -0.44
CA THR A 54 -8.76 6.59 -1.42
C THR A 54 -7.63 6.93 -2.40
N THR A 55 -6.37 7.04 -1.92
CA THR A 55 -5.22 7.39 -2.76
C THR A 55 -4.93 6.30 -3.80
N LEU A 56 -5.05 5.02 -3.44
CA LEU A 56 -4.95 3.93 -4.41
C LEU A 56 -6.13 3.93 -5.38
N GLY A 57 -7.33 4.29 -4.91
CA GLY A 57 -8.50 4.50 -5.76
C GLY A 57 -8.25 5.58 -6.80
N ASP A 58 -7.71 6.72 -6.39
CA ASP A 58 -7.33 7.80 -7.31
C ASP A 58 -6.34 7.32 -8.39
N PHE A 59 -5.34 6.52 -8.00
CA PHE A 59 -4.41 5.95 -8.97
C PHE A 59 -5.11 5.07 -10.00
N ILE A 60 -5.99 4.17 -9.55
CA ILE A 60 -6.74 3.28 -10.44
C ILE A 60 -7.64 4.06 -11.39
N GLU A 61 -8.33 5.08 -10.90
CA GLU A 61 -9.14 5.96 -11.75
C GLU A 61 -8.28 6.76 -12.73
N GLY A 62 -7.09 7.20 -12.28
CA GLY A 62 -6.13 7.92 -13.12
C GLY A 62 -5.58 7.11 -14.30
N VAL A 63 -5.51 5.79 -14.18
CA VAL A 63 -5.18 4.87 -15.29
C VAL A 63 -6.41 4.39 -16.06
N GLY A 64 -7.61 4.91 -15.75
CA GLY A 64 -8.87 4.60 -16.42
C GLY A 64 -9.57 3.33 -15.93
N GLY A 65 -9.13 2.75 -14.83
CA GLY A 65 -9.80 1.65 -14.17
C GLY A 65 -10.94 2.11 -13.26
N SER A 66 -11.66 1.17 -12.68
CA SER A 66 -12.72 1.40 -11.69
C SER A 66 -12.26 0.86 -10.33
N ALA A 67 -12.09 1.74 -9.36
CA ALA A 67 -11.70 1.37 -8.00
C ALA A 67 -12.91 0.85 -7.21
N VAL A 68 -12.74 -0.31 -6.57
CA VAL A 68 -13.74 -0.86 -5.64
C VAL A 68 -13.11 -1.12 -4.28
N THR A 69 -13.73 -0.63 -3.23
CA THR A 69 -13.22 -0.82 -1.86
C THR A 69 -13.79 -2.12 -1.30
N ILE A 70 -12.91 -3.07 -0.99
CA ILE A 70 -13.26 -4.38 -0.44
C ILE A 70 -12.34 -4.66 0.75
N ALA A 71 -12.90 -5.10 1.88
CA ALA A 71 -12.12 -5.50 3.06
C ALA A 71 -11.16 -6.65 2.73
N PHE A 72 -9.98 -6.69 3.37
CA PHE A 72 -8.91 -7.64 2.98
C PHE A 72 -9.35 -9.10 3.03
N ALA A 73 -10.13 -9.49 4.04
CA ALA A 73 -10.63 -10.85 4.19
C ALA A 73 -11.61 -11.29 3.09
N GLU A 74 -12.24 -10.32 2.42
CA GLU A 74 -13.25 -10.56 1.37
C GLU A 74 -12.66 -10.56 -0.04
N VAL A 75 -11.36 -10.24 -0.19
CA VAL A 75 -10.75 -10.06 -1.51
C VAL A 75 -10.67 -11.37 -2.29
N VAL A 76 -10.26 -12.47 -1.65
CA VAL A 76 -10.14 -13.77 -2.34
C VAL A 76 -11.49 -14.21 -2.91
N PRO A 77 -12.61 -14.24 -2.15
CA PRO A 77 -13.91 -14.54 -2.72
C PRO A 77 -14.37 -13.53 -3.79
N ALA A 78 -14.03 -12.24 -3.65
CA ALA A 78 -14.39 -11.23 -4.64
C ALA A 78 -13.67 -11.44 -5.99
N LEU A 79 -12.37 -11.76 -5.95
CA LEU A 79 -11.59 -12.10 -7.14
C LEU A 79 -12.07 -13.40 -7.79
N GLN A 80 -12.37 -14.41 -6.98
CA GLN A 80 -12.87 -15.70 -7.44
C GLN A 80 -14.21 -15.59 -8.17
N LYS A 81 -15.10 -14.73 -7.65
CA LYS A 81 -16.45 -14.50 -8.22
C LYS A 81 -16.46 -13.45 -9.33
N GLY A 82 -15.33 -12.85 -9.69
CA GLY A 82 -15.25 -11.80 -10.70
C GLY A 82 -15.90 -10.47 -10.30
N VAL A 83 -16.10 -10.24 -8.98
CA VAL A 83 -16.53 -8.92 -8.46
C VAL A 83 -15.44 -7.88 -8.69
N ALA A 84 -14.18 -8.30 -8.63
CA ALA A 84 -13.01 -7.53 -9.05
C ALA A 84 -12.17 -8.36 -10.02
N ASP A 85 -11.61 -7.71 -11.04
CA ASP A 85 -10.67 -8.33 -12.02
C ASP A 85 -9.27 -8.44 -11.44
N CYS A 86 -8.89 -7.45 -10.62
CA CYS A 86 -7.57 -7.32 -10.00
C CYS A 86 -7.70 -6.84 -8.55
N GLY A 87 -6.60 -6.93 -7.80
CA GLY A 87 -6.50 -6.34 -6.49
C GLY A 87 -5.13 -5.71 -6.23
N LEU A 88 -5.11 -4.64 -5.42
CA LEU A 88 -3.91 -4.01 -4.89
C LEU A 88 -3.68 -4.44 -3.45
N THR A 89 -2.46 -4.88 -3.14
CA THR A 89 -2.00 -5.16 -1.77
C THR A 89 -0.48 -5.30 -1.72
N GLY A 90 0.06 -5.42 -0.51
CA GLY A 90 1.48 -5.74 -0.31
C GLY A 90 1.84 -7.11 -0.88
N ILE A 91 3.06 -7.23 -1.40
CA ILE A 91 3.48 -8.45 -2.11
C ILE A 91 3.51 -9.69 -1.20
N LEU A 92 3.98 -9.60 0.04
CA LEU A 92 3.96 -10.73 0.97
C LEU A 92 2.55 -10.99 1.53
N PRO A 93 1.74 -9.98 1.92
CA PRO A 93 0.33 -10.17 2.26
C PRO A 93 -0.49 -10.91 1.19
N ALA A 94 -0.27 -10.63 -0.10
CA ALA A 94 -0.93 -11.37 -1.18
C ALA A 94 -0.61 -12.87 -1.15
N TYR A 95 0.67 -13.20 -0.94
CA TYR A 95 1.12 -14.58 -0.82
C TYR A 95 0.50 -15.27 0.40
N ASN A 96 0.60 -14.66 1.58
CA ASN A 96 0.11 -15.22 2.84
C ASN A 96 -1.41 -15.46 2.82
N ALA A 97 -2.17 -14.57 2.18
CA ALA A 97 -3.61 -14.72 1.98
C ALA A 97 -3.97 -15.58 0.76
N LYS A 98 -2.99 -16.25 0.14
CA LYS A 98 -3.17 -17.19 -0.97
C LYS A 98 -3.89 -16.61 -2.18
N TRP A 99 -3.66 -15.35 -2.49
CA TRP A 99 -4.24 -14.73 -3.69
C TRP A 99 -3.84 -15.46 -4.97
N TRP A 100 -2.69 -16.13 -4.98
CA TRP A 100 -2.20 -16.97 -6.07
C TRP A 100 -3.13 -18.13 -6.45
N GLN A 101 -4.11 -18.48 -5.61
CA GLN A 101 -5.13 -19.47 -5.94
C GLN A 101 -6.23 -18.93 -6.87
N VAL A 102 -6.41 -17.61 -6.92
CA VAL A 102 -7.52 -16.96 -7.64
C VAL A 102 -7.06 -15.94 -8.68
N VAL A 103 -5.77 -15.57 -8.68
CA VAL A 103 -5.17 -14.70 -9.71
C VAL A 103 -3.97 -15.37 -10.36
N THR A 104 -3.68 -15.00 -11.60
CA THR A 104 -2.66 -15.64 -12.43
C THR A 104 -1.38 -14.82 -12.56
N HIS A 105 -1.45 -13.51 -12.34
CA HIS A 105 -0.36 -12.56 -12.61
C HIS A 105 -0.12 -11.60 -11.46
N ASN A 106 1.16 -11.29 -11.23
CA ASN A 106 1.61 -10.18 -10.41
C ASN A 106 2.25 -9.11 -11.31
N ILE A 107 1.57 -7.99 -11.50
CA ILE A 107 2.10 -6.84 -12.21
C ILE A 107 2.91 -6.03 -11.20
N ARG A 108 4.23 -6.03 -11.35
CA ARG A 108 5.21 -5.52 -10.38
C ARG A 108 5.37 -4.00 -10.43
N VAL A 109 4.26 -3.30 -10.56
CA VAL A 109 4.21 -1.86 -10.41
C VAL A 109 4.31 -1.53 -8.91
N LYS A 110 5.45 -1.02 -8.48
CA LYS A 110 5.63 -0.63 -7.06
C LYS A 110 4.97 0.71 -6.82
N LEU A 111 3.77 0.68 -6.20
CA LEU A 111 2.98 1.87 -5.87
C LEU A 111 3.36 2.50 -4.51
N GLY A 112 4.50 2.12 -3.95
CA GLY A 112 4.95 2.53 -2.63
C GLY A 112 4.67 1.47 -1.57
N TYR A 113 4.70 1.90 -0.33
CA TYR A 113 4.51 1.07 0.86
C TYR A 113 3.27 1.56 1.62
N ALA A 114 2.43 0.64 2.08
CA ALA A 114 1.34 1.03 2.98
C ALA A 114 1.88 1.20 4.39
N SER A 115 1.50 2.29 5.05
CA SER A 115 1.81 2.49 6.47
C SER A 115 0.62 2.08 7.32
N SER A 116 0.90 1.40 8.43
CA SER A 116 -0.06 1.15 9.50
C SER A 116 0.37 1.87 10.77
N PHE A 117 -0.62 2.21 11.58
CA PHE A 117 -0.43 2.97 12.78
C PHE A 117 -1.00 2.20 13.97
N LEU A 118 -0.22 2.11 15.05
CA LEU A 118 -0.74 1.71 16.34
C LEU A 118 -0.98 2.98 17.15
N ALA A 119 -2.21 3.16 17.60
CA ALA A 119 -2.59 4.31 18.38
C ALA A 119 -3.47 3.91 19.56
N MET A 120 -3.41 4.67 20.64
CA MET A 120 -4.24 4.51 21.83
C MET A 120 -5.07 5.75 22.05
N ASN A 121 -6.28 5.60 22.56
CA ASN A 121 -7.09 6.75 22.98
C ASN A 121 -6.29 7.63 23.93
N LEU A 122 -6.24 8.95 23.66
CA LEU A 122 -5.37 9.88 24.38
C LEU A 122 -5.74 9.98 25.87
N LYS A 123 -7.04 9.91 26.22
CA LYS A 123 -7.48 9.92 27.61
C LYS A 123 -7.01 8.67 28.36
N VAL A 124 -7.09 7.51 27.70
CA VAL A 124 -6.59 6.24 28.26
C VAL A 124 -5.08 6.31 28.45
N TRP A 125 -4.35 6.75 27.43
CA TRP A 125 -2.91 6.93 27.51
C TRP A 125 -2.49 7.85 28.66
N ASN A 126 -3.16 8.99 28.80
CA ASN A 126 -2.85 9.96 29.86
C ASN A 126 -3.12 9.41 31.25
N GLY A 127 -4.10 8.52 31.40
CA GLY A 127 -4.42 7.86 32.67
C GLY A 127 -3.48 6.73 33.09
N LEU A 128 -2.58 6.28 32.20
CA LEU A 128 -1.58 5.28 32.55
C LEU A 128 -0.49 5.88 33.49
N ASP A 129 0.04 5.05 34.37
CA ASP A 129 1.21 5.41 35.18
C ASP A 129 2.50 5.52 34.35
N SER A 130 3.56 6.07 34.96
CA SER A 130 4.85 6.33 34.29
C SER A 130 5.51 5.03 33.81
N ASP A 131 5.45 3.99 34.60
CA ASP A 131 6.17 2.74 34.32
C ASP A 131 5.51 1.99 33.17
N THR A 132 4.18 1.98 33.14
CA THR A 132 3.39 1.44 32.01
C THR A 132 3.67 2.23 30.73
N LYS A 133 3.71 3.57 30.79
CA LYS A 133 4.08 4.41 29.63
C LYS A 133 5.49 4.12 29.14
N ALA A 134 6.45 3.99 30.07
CA ALA A 134 7.84 3.66 29.73
C ALA A 134 7.96 2.29 29.07
N PHE A 135 7.22 1.29 29.57
CA PHE A 135 7.16 -0.05 29.00
C PHE A 135 6.65 0.00 27.54
N PHE A 136 5.51 0.65 27.28
CA PHE A 136 5.00 0.77 25.92
C PHE A 136 5.97 1.51 25.00
N ASN A 137 6.50 2.65 25.43
CA ASN A 137 7.41 3.45 24.62
C ASN A 137 8.65 2.66 24.21
N LYS A 138 9.24 1.89 25.14
CA LYS A 138 10.42 1.08 24.85
C LYS A 138 10.09 -0.06 23.89
N HIS A 139 9.16 -0.92 24.27
CA HIS A 139 8.92 -2.15 23.50
C HIS A 139 8.27 -1.91 22.15
N LEU A 140 7.46 -0.86 22.00
CA LEU A 140 6.90 -0.51 20.70
C LEU A 140 7.94 0.20 19.80
N ALA A 141 8.89 0.91 20.37
CA ALA A 141 10.00 1.45 19.58
C ALA A 141 10.90 0.32 19.05
N ASP A 142 11.25 -0.65 19.90
CA ASP A 142 12.04 -1.84 19.51
C ASP A 142 11.32 -2.63 18.40
N LEU A 143 10.01 -2.85 18.56
CA LEU A 143 9.18 -3.54 17.56
C LEU A 143 9.06 -2.75 16.25
N GLU A 144 8.91 -1.42 16.32
CA GLU A 144 8.86 -0.55 15.15
C GLU A 144 10.15 -0.71 14.32
N GLU A 145 11.32 -0.67 14.97
CA GLU A 145 12.62 -0.83 14.31
C GLU A 145 12.73 -2.21 13.64
N GLU A 146 12.36 -3.28 14.34
CA GLU A 146 12.35 -4.64 13.80
C GLU A 146 11.44 -4.75 12.56
N MET A 147 10.23 -4.20 12.62
CA MET A 147 9.28 -4.24 11.51
C MET A 147 9.78 -3.45 10.29
N TRP A 148 10.39 -2.29 10.50
CA TRP A 148 11.00 -1.53 9.41
C TRP A 148 12.16 -2.29 8.76
N ALA A 149 13.05 -2.87 9.56
CA ALA A 149 14.17 -3.69 9.07
C ALA A 149 13.68 -4.92 8.27
N ALA A 150 12.57 -5.53 8.69
CA ALA A 150 12.00 -6.68 8.00
C ALA A 150 11.35 -6.36 6.65
N THR A 151 10.99 -5.09 6.38
CA THR A 151 10.19 -4.73 5.19
C THR A 151 10.86 -5.10 3.88
N ALA A 152 12.16 -4.85 3.72
CA ALA A 152 12.92 -5.20 2.51
C ALA A 152 13.01 -6.72 2.31
N LYS A 153 13.24 -7.48 3.38
CA LYS A 153 13.26 -8.95 3.36
C LYS A 153 11.89 -9.51 3.01
N ASN A 154 10.83 -8.92 3.53
CA ASN A 154 9.44 -9.30 3.23
C ASN A 154 9.06 -9.02 1.77
N ASP A 155 9.59 -7.96 1.16
CA ASP A 155 9.46 -7.69 -0.28
C ASP A 155 10.12 -8.80 -1.12
N GLU A 156 11.33 -9.20 -0.74
CA GLU A 156 12.06 -10.27 -1.44
C GLU A 156 11.32 -11.61 -1.33
N ILE A 157 10.91 -12.00 -0.12
CA ILE A 157 10.16 -13.23 0.14
C ILE A 157 8.86 -13.22 -0.66
N GLY A 158 8.07 -12.16 -0.56
CA GLY A 158 6.81 -12.03 -1.30
C GLY A 158 7.01 -12.11 -2.82
N THR A 159 8.07 -11.49 -3.33
CA THR A 159 8.43 -11.51 -4.76
C THR A 159 8.72 -12.93 -5.26
N LYS A 160 9.50 -13.72 -4.48
CA LYS A 160 9.84 -15.10 -4.82
C LYS A 160 8.64 -16.03 -4.65
N CYS A 161 7.94 -15.93 -3.52
CA CYS A 161 6.87 -16.86 -3.17
C CYS A 161 5.61 -16.70 -4.03
N ASN A 162 5.26 -15.50 -4.46
CA ASN A 162 4.16 -15.32 -5.40
C ASN A 162 4.46 -15.92 -6.79
N ALA A 163 5.72 -16.03 -7.18
CA ALA A 163 6.15 -16.61 -8.46
C ALA A 163 6.58 -18.08 -8.29
N ALA A 164 7.82 -18.38 -8.63
CA ALA A 164 8.36 -19.76 -8.69
C ALA A 164 9.15 -20.18 -7.42
N GLY A 165 9.22 -19.32 -6.43
CA GLY A 165 10.03 -19.54 -5.22
C GLY A 165 11.52 -19.23 -5.41
N PRO A 166 12.40 -19.69 -4.51
CA PRO A 166 12.08 -20.49 -3.32
C PRO A 166 11.33 -19.72 -2.23
N CYS A 167 10.52 -20.45 -1.44
CA CYS A 167 9.78 -19.90 -0.31
C CYS A 167 10.35 -20.47 1.00
N PRO A 168 10.58 -19.62 2.03
CA PRO A 168 11.01 -20.09 3.34
C PRO A 168 9.98 -20.99 4.02
N LYS A 169 8.70 -20.75 3.73
CA LYS A 169 7.56 -21.55 4.23
C LYS A 169 6.49 -21.63 3.13
N GLY A 170 5.89 -22.82 2.98
CA GLY A 170 4.82 -23.07 2.02
C GLY A 170 5.31 -23.28 0.58
N GLU A 171 4.37 -23.38 -0.33
CA GLU A 171 4.60 -23.65 -1.76
C GLU A 171 4.66 -22.36 -2.58
N PRO A 172 5.43 -22.31 -3.69
CA PRO A 172 5.38 -21.21 -4.63
C PRO A 172 3.98 -21.02 -5.23
N GLY A 173 3.53 -19.78 -5.34
CA GLY A 173 2.22 -19.44 -5.87
C GLY A 173 2.06 -19.60 -7.39
N GLY A 174 3.17 -19.68 -8.12
CA GLY A 174 3.17 -19.90 -9.57
C GLY A 174 2.52 -18.80 -10.39
N MET A 175 2.42 -17.57 -9.84
CA MET A 175 1.98 -16.40 -10.60
C MET A 175 3.04 -15.96 -11.60
N VAL A 176 2.59 -15.48 -12.75
CA VAL A 176 3.47 -14.92 -13.76
C VAL A 176 3.81 -13.47 -13.39
N PRO A 177 5.11 -13.14 -13.21
CA PRO A 177 5.50 -11.76 -12.97
C PRO A 177 5.47 -10.96 -14.27
N ILE A 178 4.84 -9.79 -14.25
CA ILE A 178 4.89 -8.80 -15.32
C ILE A 178 5.73 -7.61 -14.84
N ILE A 179 6.80 -7.35 -15.54
CA ILE A 179 7.70 -6.24 -15.23
C ILE A 179 7.22 -4.99 -15.99
N PRO A 180 6.94 -3.88 -15.29
CA PRO A 180 6.55 -2.63 -15.92
C PRO A 180 7.62 -2.12 -16.89
N THR A 181 7.16 -1.67 -18.04
CA THR A 181 8.02 -1.03 -19.07
C THR A 181 8.43 0.38 -18.65
N ALA A 182 9.30 1.01 -19.44
CA ALA A 182 9.63 2.44 -19.26
C ALA A 182 8.38 3.32 -19.46
N GLU A 183 7.51 2.97 -20.41
CA GLU A 183 6.24 3.66 -20.65
C GLU A 183 5.29 3.53 -19.45
N ASP A 184 5.17 2.33 -18.86
CA ASP A 184 4.37 2.14 -17.65
C ASP A 184 4.88 2.98 -16.48
N LYS A 185 6.18 3.10 -16.32
CA LYS A 185 6.79 3.94 -15.28
C LYS A 185 6.51 5.42 -15.52
N ALA A 186 6.58 5.88 -16.77
CA ALA A 186 6.23 7.24 -17.16
C ALA A 186 4.74 7.52 -16.91
N THR A 187 3.86 6.58 -17.28
CA THR A 187 2.42 6.65 -17.02
C THR A 187 2.14 6.73 -15.53
N LEU A 188 2.78 5.87 -14.72
CA LEU A 188 2.66 5.89 -13.26
C LEU A 188 3.03 7.26 -12.71
N LYS A 189 4.19 7.79 -13.08
CA LYS A 189 4.65 9.12 -12.63
C LYS A 189 3.64 10.20 -13.00
N ASN A 190 3.23 10.24 -14.25
CA ASN A 190 2.26 11.23 -14.74
C ASN A 190 0.92 11.15 -13.98
N VAL A 191 0.38 9.95 -13.75
CA VAL A 191 -0.87 9.77 -13.01
C VAL A 191 -0.72 10.20 -11.56
N VAL A 192 0.41 9.87 -10.90
CA VAL A 192 0.64 10.30 -9.52
C VAL A 192 0.71 11.82 -9.42
N GLU A 193 1.49 12.48 -10.28
CA GLU A 193 1.68 13.94 -10.22
C GLU A 193 0.41 14.71 -10.64
N ASN A 194 -0.24 14.29 -11.72
CA ASN A 194 -1.31 15.07 -12.35
C ASN A 194 -2.72 14.68 -11.93
N PHE A 195 -2.89 13.53 -11.28
CA PHE A 195 -4.20 13.06 -10.86
C PHE A 195 -4.25 12.77 -9.35
N VAL A 196 -3.38 11.92 -8.83
CA VAL A 196 -3.41 11.50 -7.44
C VAL A 196 -3.07 12.66 -6.49
N LEU A 197 -1.97 13.35 -6.73
CA LEU A 197 -1.52 14.46 -5.86
C LEU A 197 -2.49 15.64 -5.90
N LYS A 198 -3.09 15.95 -7.05
CA LYS A 198 -4.12 17.00 -7.14
C LYS A 198 -5.37 16.68 -6.32
N ARG A 199 -5.84 15.43 -6.36
CA ARG A 199 -6.97 14.98 -5.54
C ARG A 199 -6.62 14.92 -4.06
N TRP A 200 -5.42 14.46 -3.76
CA TRP A 200 -4.92 14.45 -2.40
C TRP A 200 -4.84 15.87 -1.83
N ALA A 201 -4.27 16.83 -2.55
CA ALA A 201 -4.16 18.22 -2.11
C ALA A 201 -5.53 18.83 -1.80
N LYS A 202 -6.54 18.57 -2.64
CA LYS A 202 -7.92 18.99 -2.37
C LYS A 202 -8.46 18.40 -1.05
N ARG A 203 -8.16 17.13 -0.74
CA ARG A 203 -8.56 16.52 0.55
C ARG A 203 -7.76 17.04 1.73
N CYS A 204 -6.50 17.38 1.51
CA CYS A 204 -5.61 18.03 2.48
C CYS A 204 -6.18 19.39 2.90
N GLY A 205 -6.72 20.15 1.96
CA GLY A 205 -7.64 21.26 2.15
C GLY A 205 -6.99 22.58 2.59
N THR A 206 -5.70 22.61 2.94
CA THR A 206 -4.98 23.82 3.35
C THR A 206 -3.60 23.91 2.74
N GLN A 207 -3.14 25.13 2.46
CA GLN A 207 -1.78 25.34 1.94
C GLN A 207 -0.73 24.80 2.90
N LYS A 208 -0.92 24.97 4.22
CA LYS A 208 -0.01 24.42 5.23
C LYS A 208 0.18 22.90 5.12
N CYS A 209 -0.91 22.15 4.92
CA CYS A 209 -0.84 20.70 4.78
C CYS A 209 -0.08 20.30 3.50
N VAL A 210 -0.29 21.03 2.40
CA VAL A 210 0.43 20.81 1.13
C VAL A 210 1.91 21.15 1.27
N ASP A 211 2.25 22.23 1.94
CA ASP A 211 3.64 22.65 2.18
C ASP A 211 4.37 21.64 3.07
N GLU A 212 3.75 21.17 4.16
CA GLU A 212 4.32 20.13 5.01
C GLU A 212 4.62 18.82 4.23
N TRP A 213 3.74 18.44 3.31
CA TRP A 213 3.99 17.29 2.43
C TRP A 213 5.15 17.56 1.46
N ASN A 214 5.19 18.75 0.84
CA ASN A 214 6.22 19.13 -0.12
C ASN A 214 7.61 19.18 0.54
N GLU A 215 7.70 19.67 1.77
CA GLU A 215 8.94 19.76 2.55
C GLU A 215 9.45 18.40 3.06
N THR A 216 8.58 17.39 3.10
CA THR A 216 8.90 16.05 3.60
C THR A 216 8.90 15.03 2.46
N ILE A 217 7.76 14.43 2.17
CA ILE A 217 7.64 13.36 1.17
C ILE A 217 7.91 13.89 -0.25
N GLY A 218 7.43 15.09 -0.56
CA GLY A 218 7.67 15.75 -1.85
C GLY A 218 9.16 15.92 -2.15
N LYS A 219 9.92 16.38 -1.15
CA LYS A 219 11.38 16.56 -1.27
C LYS A 219 12.12 15.23 -1.50
N ILE A 220 11.70 14.17 -0.83
CA ILE A 220 12.31 12.83 -0.95
C ILE A 220 11.94 12.17 -2.29
N SER A 221 10.67 12.30 -2.70
CA SER A 221 10.15 11.68 -3.93
C SER A 221 10.47 12.46 -5.21
N GLY A 222 10.89 13.72 -5.09
CA GLY A 222 11.06 14.64 -6.23
C GLY A 222 9.73 15.08 -6.85
N MET A 223 8.60 14.91 -6.15
CA MET A 223 7.27 15.32 -6.60
C MET A 223 6.81 16.56 -5.85
N LYS A 224 5.87 17.30 -6.46
CA LYS A 224 5.31 18.52 -5.86
C LYS A 224 3.78 18.49 -5.93
N ALA A 225 3.13 18.66 -4.79
CA ALA A 225 1.69 18.85 -4.70
C ALA A 225 1.35 20.36 -4.76
N SER A 226 0.19 20.70 -5.28
CA SER A 226 -0.40 22.05 -5.27
C SER A 226 -1.92 21.94 -5.05
N LEU A 227 -2.49 22.94 -4.36
CA LEU A 227 -3.94 23.09 -4.23
C LEU A 227 -4.57 23.46 -5.58
#